data_3666fac1a4d56e1f1ecf8e9205205f3b
#
_entry.id   3666fac1a4d56e1f1ecf8e9205205f3b
#
_cell.length_a   1.000
_cell.length_b   1.000
_cell.length_c   1.000
_cell.angle_alpha   90.00
_cell.angle_beta   90.00
_cell.angle_gamma   90.00
#
_symmetry.space_group_name_H-M   'P 1'
#
loop_
_entity.id
_entity.type
_entity.pdbx_description
1 polymer ?
#
loop_
_entity_poly.entity_id
_entity_poly.type
_entity_poly.pdbx_seq_one_letter_code
_entity_poly.pdbx_strand_id
1 'polypeptide(L)'
;MFQKSLDQLHESVPVQNKTGWRRFFAFIGPAYLVSVGYMDPGNWATDLQGGAAFGFQLIWILLLSNIMAILLQSLSARLGIVRRLDLAQVNRETYPKFVNFCLYVLAELAIAATDLAEVLGMAIGIKLLTGLPLMYGTIITVTDTFLFMLLQRYGMRKMEAFIFVLVATIGGSFLAEMIIAKPDLASAAKGLVPSALSPGALYIAVGMIGATVMPHNLYLHSALVQTRKIERSSAGIKKSLWYNFIDSAVALNAAFFVNAAILILAATAFYQTGNQSVAKIEEAHALLAPLLGSTLAPILFAVALIAAGQSSTVTGTLSGQIVMEGYLNLRMNPWIRRLMTRLIAIIPAVLVIGIMGEGRVDELLVFSQVILSLQLGFAVIPLIHFVSDKKTMGEFAIPLWVKIISWIVASILVYLNANLVVDFTKAFLEGTTQMYIKVLLVAAIFFFFILLLYIVLYPLLPAKRKQERTALHGAAVELDWTKSAPIDRIAVAVDFTSGDANLIKAAIAQANENTVLILIHVIESVTASYFQESSDDEESRKDKERLEIYASSLTAKGYKVQIALGYKNRVKEIVRIVGQTDAHLLVMGAHRHQGWKDYFFGETIESVRHKVHMPVLIVHHSS
;
A
#
# COMPACT_ATOMS: atom_id res chain seq x y z
N MET A 1 28.37 3.95 19.59
CA MET A 1 28.50 4.81 18.39
C MET A 1 27.34 4.66 17.39
N PHE A 2 26.30 3.83 17.68
CA PHE A 2 25.15 3.58 16.82
C PHE A 2 23.87 4.38 17.20
N GLN A 3 23.89 5.14 18.30
CA GLN A 3 22.73 5.90 18.78
C GLN A 3 22.53 7.26 18.08
N LYS A 4 23.56 7.86 17.50
CA LYS A 4 23.45 9.18 16.86
C LYS A 4 22.83 9.17 15.45
N SER A 5 22.72 8.03 14.79
CA SER A 5 22.13 7.95 13.43
C SER A 5 20.60 7.86 13.44
N LEU A 6 19.98 7.51 14.57
CA LEU A 6 18.52 7.44 14.73
C LEU A 6 17.87 8.80 15.00
N ASP A 7 18.57 9.70 15.73
CA ASP A 7 18.08 11.06 15.99
C ASP A 7 18.03 11.96 14.75
N GLN A 8 18.81 11.63 13.69
CA GLN A 8 18.77 12.36 12.42
C GLN A 8 17.64 11.90 11.48
N LEU A 9 16.99 10.77 11.75
CA LEU A 9 15.88 10.23 10.98
C LEU A 9 14.52 10.84 11.35
N HIS A 10 14.46 11.61 12.45
CA HIS A 10 13.24 12.11 13.05
C HIS A 10 12.71 13.43 12.48
N GLU A 11 13.40 14.07 11.57
CA GLU A 11 12.91 15.28 10.91
C GLU A 11 12.17 14.94 9.63
N SER A 12 10.86 14.66 9.70
CA SER A 12 10.01 14.80 8.53
C SER A 12 10.05 16.26 8.11
N VAL A 13 10.15 16.50 6.82
CA VAL A 13 10.25 17.83 6.25
C VAL A 13 9.03 18.65 6.65
N PRO A 14 9.17 19.67 7.53
CA PRO A 14 8.06 20.55 7.84
C PRO A 14 7.73 21.35 6.58
N VAL A 15 6.62 20.99 5.94
CA VAL A 15 6.10 21.71 4.77
C VAL A 15 5.65 23.12 5.17
N GLN A 16 5.32 23.31 6.45
CA GLN A 16 4.79 24.56 7.01
C GLN A 16 5.77 25.74 6.95
N ASN A 17 7.09 25.49 7.12
CA ASN A 17 8.09 26.57 7.22
C ASN A 17 8.78 26.91 5.89
N LYS A 18 8.32 26.34 4.75
CA LYS A 18 8.93 26.60 3.44
C LYS A 18 7.97 27.40 2.56
N THR A 19 8.51 28.34 1.78
CA THR A 19 7.76 29.21 0.86
C THR A 19 8.10 28.89 -0.60
N GLY A 20 7.20 29.15 -1.53
CA GLY A 20 7.40 29.01 -2.97
C GLY A 20 7.75 27.59 -3.41
N TRP A 21 8.69 27.46 -4.35
CA TRP A 21 9.12 26.20 -4.95
C TRP A 21 9.69 25.20 -3.94
N ARG A 22 10.35 25.66 -2.87
CA ARG A 22 10.87 24.79 -1.81
C ARG A 22 9.76 24.08 -1.04
N ARG A 23 8.58 24.70 -0.89
CA ARG A 23 7.40 24.08 -0.28
C ARG A 23 6.80 23.01 -1.21
N PHE A 24 6.76 23.31 -2.52
CA PHE A 24 6.29 22.36 -3.53
C PHE A 24 7.15 21.09 -3.56
N PHE A 25 8.48 21.22 -3.69
CA PHE A 25 9.41 20.07 -3.67
C PHE A 25 9.41 19.30 -2.33
N ALA A 26 9.05 19.94 -1.23
CA ALA A 26 8.89 19.27 0.05
C ALA A 26 7.60 18.44 0.12
N PHE A 27 6.59 18.81 -0.65
CA PHE A 27 5.31 18.10 -0.72
C PHE A 27 5.36 16.91 -1.68
N ILE A 28 6.13 17.01 -2.76
CA ILE A 28 6.35 15.93 -3.74
C ILE A 28 6.89 14.67 -3.03
N GLY A 29 6.36 13.53 -3.40
CA GLY A 29 6.83 12.21 -2.95
C GLY A 29 5.74 11.15 -2.86
N PRO A 30 4.57 11.35 -2.24
CA PRO A 30 3.55 10.32 -2.14
C PRO A 30 3.09 9.79 -3.50
N ALA A 31 2.75 10.65 -4.45
CA ALA A 31 2.31 10.24 -5.77
C ALA A 31 3.44 9.67 -6.62
N TYR A 32 4.66 10.16 -6.43
CA TYR A 32 5.83 9.61 -7.07
C TYR A 32 6.09 8.16 -6.61
N LEU A 33 6.01 7.87 -5.31
CA LEU A 33 6.09 6.49 -4.80
C LEU A 33 4.99 5.59 -5.38
N VAL A 34 3.77 6.11 -5.47
CA VAL A 34 2.64 5.38 -6.06
C VAL A 34 2.86 5.12 -7.55
N SER A 35 3.43 6.08 -8.31
CA SER A 35 3.65 5.94 -9.76
C SER A 35 4.63 4.82 -10.14
N VAL A 36 5.49 4.41 -9.22
CA VAL A 36 6.43 3.29 -9.44
C VAL A 36 5.69 1.99 -9.73
N GLY A 37 4.60 1.72 -9.03
CA GLY A 37 3.77 0.56 -9.31
C GLY A 37 3.21 0.54 -10.74
N TYR A 38 3.01 1.71 -11.35
CA TYR A 38 2.51 1.83 -12.74
C TYR A 38 3.53 1.43 -13.82
N MET A 39 4.75 1.09 -13.44
CA MET A 39 5.82 0.65 -14.34
C MET A 39 6.32 -0.75 -13.96
N ASP A 40 5.50 -1.55 -13.30
CA ASP A 40 5.83 -2.90 -12.86
C ASP A 40 5.96 -3.89 -14.03
N PRO A 41 6.54 -5.08 -13.81
CA PRO A 41 6.66 -6.10 -14.85
C PRO A 41 5.31 -6.58 -15.43
N GLY A 42 4.22 -6.45 -14.69
CA GLY A 42 2.88 -6.76 -15.18
C GLY A 42 2.41 -5.79 -16.26
N ASN A 43 2.67 -4.47 -16.08
CA ASN A 43 2.46 -3.48 -17.15
C ASN A 43 3.30 -3.83 -18.38
N TRP A 44 4.56 -4.22 -18.19
CA TRP A 44 5.42 -4.61 -19.31
C TRP A 44 4.84 -5.75 -20.14
N ALA A 45 4.38 -6.81 -19.49
CA ALA A 45 3.81 -7.96 -20.17
C ALA A 45 2.58 -7.57 -21.00
N THR A 46 1.67 -6.76 -20.42
CA THR A 46 0.45 -6.33 -21.13
C THR A 46 0.75 -5.35 -22.25
N ASP A 47 1.67 -4.40 -22.07
CA ASP A 47 2.03 -3.40 -23.07
C ASP A 47 2.81 -4.02 -24.22
N LEU A 48 3.74 -4.92 -23.92
CA LEU A 48 4.50 -5.67 -24.92
C LEU A 48 3.57 -6.54 -25.77
N GLN A 49 2.72 -7.35 -25.12
CA GLN A 49 1.79 -8.23 -25.81
C GLN A 49 0.77 -7.42 -26.63
N GLY A 50 0.27 -6.31 -26.06
CA GLY A 50 -0.62 -5.38 -26.75
C GLY A 50 0.00 -4.75 -27.97
N GLY A 51 1.23 -4.27 -27.87
CA GLY A 51 1.99 -3.69 -28.98
C GLY A 51 2.34 -4.70 -30.07
N ALA A 52 2.79 -5.91 -29.69
CA ALA A 52 3.16 -6.96 -30.63
C ALA A 52 1.95 -7.52 -31.40
N ALA A 53 0.82 -7.75 -30.71
CA ALA A 53 -0.36 -8.35 -31.33
C ALA A 53 -1.26 -7.34 -32.06
N PHE A 54 -1.39 -6.12 -31.56
CA PHE A 54 -2.36 -5.12 -32.02
C PHE A 54 -1.72 -3.82 -32.54
N GLY A 55 -0.38 -3.75 -32.59
CA GLY A 55 0.34 -2.57 -33.03
C GLY A 55 0.04 -1.36 -32.15
N PHE A 56 -0.26 -0.22 -32.76
CA PHE A 56 -0.57 1.01 -32.04
C PHE A 56 -2.02 1.11 -31.55
N GLN A 57 -2.87 0.10 -31.85
CA GLN A 57 -4.30 0.16 -31.59
C GLN A 57 -4.66 0.40 -30.12
N LEU A 58 -3.85 -0.07 -29.18
CA LEU A 58 -4.15 0.00 -27.74
C LEU A 58 -3.56 1.22 -27.02
N ILE A 59 -2.91 2.15 -27.73
CA ILE A 59 -2.33 3.37 -27.10
C ILE A 59 -3.42 4.22 -26.43
N TRP A 60 -4.62 4.31 -27.03
CA TRP A 60 -5.73 5.03 -26.42
C TRP A 60 -6.23 4.41 -25.11
N ILE A 61 -6.08 3.09 -24.94
CA ILE A 61 -6.39 2.40 -23.68
C ILE A 61 -5.41 2.83 -22.59
N LEU A 62 -4.10 2.90 -22.89
CA LEU A 62 -3.10 3.41 -21.96
C LEU A 62 -3.40 4.87 -21.54
N LEU A 63 -3.74 5.72 -22.52
CA LEU A 63 -4.09 7.11 -22.23
C LEU A 63 -5.35 7.21 -21.36
N LEU A 64 -6.39 6.45 -21.69
CA LEU A 64 -7.62 6.38 -20.90
C LEU A 64 -7.34 5.89 -19.49
N SER A 65 -6.56 4.82 -19.35
CA SER A 65 -6.16 4.26 -18.06
C SER A 65 -5.38 5.29 -17.21
N ASN A 66 -4.47 6.05 -17.82
CA ASN A 66 -3.74 7.11 -17.13
C ASN A 66 -4.66 8.24 -16.64
N ILE A 67 -5.61 8.67 -17.48
CA ILE A 67 -6.61 9.69 -17.08
C ILE A 67 -7.46 9.18 -15.90
N MET A 68 -7.93 7.93 -15.98
CA MET A 68 -8.68 7.29 -14.90
C MET A 68 -7.82 7.19 -13.62
N ALA A 69 -6.56 6.82 -13.76
CA ALA A 69 -5.62 6.72 -12.65
C ALA A 69 -5.40 8.08 -11.97
N ILE A 70 -5.14 9.15 -12.71
CA ILE A 70 -4.98 10.51 -12.17
C ILE A 70 -6.23 10.95 -11.38
N LEU A 71 -7.41 10.69 -11.93
CA LEU A 71 -8.66 10.98 -11.24
C LEU A 71 -8.76 10.21 -9.93
N LEU A 72 -8.65 8.88 -9.98
CA LEU A 72 -8.85 8.00 -8.82
C LEU A 72 -7.78 8.22 -7.74
N GLN A 73 -6.52 8.44 -8.13
CA GLN A 73 -5.45 8.78 -7.19
C GLN A 73 -5.68 10.13 -6.52
N SER A 74 -6.23 11.11 -7.25
CA SER A 74 -6.62 12.40 -6.67
C SER A 74 -7.75 12.26 -5.65
N LEU A 75 -8.71 11.35 -5.90
CA LEU A 75 -9.79 11.04 -4.95
C LEU A 75 -9.24 10.33 -3.70
N SER A 76 -8.34 9.38 -3.89
CA SER A 76 -7.70 8.65 -2.80
C SER A 76 -6.89 9.59 -1.89
N ALA A 77 -6.07 10.44 -2.47
CA ALA A 77 -5.33 11.46 -1.74
C ALA A 77 -6.26 12.45 -1.01
N ARG A 78 -7.36 12.86 -1.65
CA ARG A 78 -8.38 13.72 -1.03
C ARG A 78 -8.95 13.07 0.22
N LEU A 79 -9.27 11.77 0.18
CA LEU A 79 -9.74 11.02 1.33
C LEU A 79 -8.72 11.10 2.49
N GLY A 80 -7.46 10.74 2.22
CA GLY A 80 -6.39 10.75 3.21
C GLY A 80 -6.09 12.14 3.79
N ILE A 81 -6.05 13.19 2.94
CA ILE A 81 -5.79 14.56 3.36
C ILE A 81 -6.92 15.10 4.24
N VAL A 82 -8.17 14.88 3.87
CA VAL A 82 -9.33 15.49 4.55
C VAL A 82 -9.73 14.70 5.79
N ARG A 83 -9.96 13.37 5.65
CA ARG A 83 -10.42 12.52 6.74
C ARG A 83 -9.32 12.05 7.67
N ARG A 84 -8.06 12.08 7.23
CA ARG A 84 -6.93 11.50 7.94
C ARG A 84 -7.11 10.00 8.25
N LEU A 85 -7.74 9.32 7.33
CA LEU A 85 -7.95 7.88 7.31
C LEU A 85 -7.57 7.37 5.94
N ASP A 86 -6.94 6.20 5.88
CA ASP A 86 -6.75 5.51 4.63
C ASP A 86 -8.05 4.82 4.17
N LEU A 87 -8.10 4.39 2.92
CA LEU A 87 -9.28 3.78 2.32
C LEU A 87 -9.70 2.49 3.06
N ALA A 88 -8.75 1.68 3.56
CA ALA A 88 -9.05 0.45 4.28
C ALA A 88 -9.65 0.74 5.67
N GLN A 89 -9.13 1.76 6.36
CA GLN A 89 -9.68 2.23 7.63
C GLN A 89 -11.12 2.73 7.47
N VAL A 90 -11.39 3.53 6.42
CA VAL A 90 -12.75 4.03 6.15
C VAL A 90 -13.69 2.89 5.78
N ASN A 91 -13.24 1.90 5.01
CA ASN A 91 -14.01 0.69 4.72
C ASN A 91 -14.39 -0.05 6.02
N ARG A 92 -13.42 -0.24 6.92
CA ARG A 92 -13.63 -0.90 8.22
C ARG A 92 -14.64 -0.14 9.09
N GLU A 93 -14.60 1.20 9.10
CA GLU A 93 -15.56 2.02 9.84
C GLU A 93 -16.98 1.94 9.25
N THR A 94 -17.07 1.78 7.94
CA THR A 94 -18.33 1.91 7.21
C THR A 94 -19.07 0.57 7.08
N TYR A 95 -18.37 -0.48 6.65
CA TYR A 95 -19.02 -1.76 6.29
C TYR A 95 -19.11 -2.74 7.45
N PRO A 96 -20.12 -3.64 7.47
CA PRO A 96 -20.23 -4.75 8.44
C PRO A 96 -18.99 -5.65 8.40
N LYS A 97 -18.70 -6.34 9.53
CA LYS A 97 -17.50 -7.18 9.68
C LYS A 97 -17.29 -8.19 8.54
N PHE A 98 -18.36 -8.83 8.09
CA PHE A 98 -18.31 -9.81 6.99
C PHE A 98 -17.91 -9.16 5.66
N VAL A 99 -18.57 -8.06 5.28
CA VAL A 99 -18.27 -7.33 4.04
C VAL A 99 -16.85 -6.76 4.11
N ASN A 100 -16.45 -6.19 5.24
CA ASN A 100 -15.10 -5.71 5.48
C ASN A 100 -14.05 -6.82 5.29
N PHE A 101 -14.32 -8.02 5.81
CA PHE A 101 -13.43 -9.17 5.62
C PHE A 101 -13.36 -9.61 4.15
N CYS A 102 -14.48 -9.63 3.43
CA CYS A 102 -14.47 -9.93 1.98
C CYS A 102 -13.66 -8.91 1.19
N LEU A 103 -13.81 -7.61 1.48
CA LEU A 103 -13.01 -6.56 0.85
C LEU A 103 -11.52 -6.69 1.17
N TYR A 104 -11.17 -7.07 2.39
CA TYR A 104 -9.80 -7.38 2.78
C TYR A 104 -9.22 -8.52 1.95
N VAL A 105 -9.94 -9.65 1.84
CA VAL A 105 -9.47 -10.81 1.06
C VAL A 105 -9.27 -10.45 -0.41
N LEU A 106 -10.19 -9.69 -1.01
CA LEU A 106 -10.04 -9.21 -2.38
C LEU A 106 -8.83 -8.31 -2.57
N ALA A 107 -8.56 -7.40 -1.63
CA ALA A 107 -7.40 -6.53 -1.67
C ALA A 107 -6.09 -7.32 -1.51
N GLU A 108 -6.05 -8.32 -0.61
CA GLU A 108 -4.88 -9.20 -0.44
C GLU A 108 -4.62 -10.08 -1.67
N LEU A 109 -5.67 -10.57 -2.34
CA LEU A 109 -5.51 -11.30 -3.60
C LEU A 109 -4.91 -10.43 -4.70
N ALA A 110 -5.34 -9.16 -4.81
CA ALA A 110 -4.75 -8.22 -5.74
C ALA A 110 -3.28 -7.94 -5.42
N ILE A 111 -2.92 -7.76 -4.15
CA ILE A 111 -1.52 -7.55 -3.72
C ILE A 111 -0.67 -8.79 -4.01
N ALA A 112 -1.19 -9.99 -3.73
CA ALA A 112 -0.50 -11.24 -4.04
C ALA A 112 -0.27 -11.42 -5.55
N ALA A 113 -1.24 -11.00 -6.39
CA ALA A 113 -1.09 -11.02 -7.84
C ALA A 113 -0.02 -10.02 -8.32
N THR A 114 0.09 -8.84 -7.69
CA THR A 114 1.17 -7.89 -7.95
C THR A 114 2.52 -8.46 -7.55
N ASP A 115 2.64 -8.99 -6.33
CA ASP A 115 3.88 -9.61 -5.83
C ASP A 115 4.33 -10.76 -6.74
N LEU A 116 3.39 -11.54 -7.30
CA LEU A 116 3.69 -12.60 -8.27
C LEU A 116 4.30 -12.02 -9.54
N ALA A 117 3.71 -10.96 -10.09
CA ALA A 117 4.25 -10.28 -11.28
C ALA A 117 5.66 -9.72 -11.04
N GLU A 118 5.90 -9.15 -9.86
CA GLU A 118 7.22 -8.62 -9.45
C GLU A 118 8.28 -9.73 -9.38
N VAL A 119 7.94 -10.85 -8.74
CA VAL A 119 8.82 -12.02 -8.61
C VAL A 119 9.18 -12.57 -9.99
N LEU A 120 8.17 -12.79 -10.85
CA LEU A 120 8.38 -13.34 -12.18
C LEU A 120 9.16 -12.37 -13.08
N GLY A 121 8.82 -11.08 -13.06
CA GLY A 121 9.53 -10.07 -13.84
C GLY A 121 11.00 -9.94 -13.46
N MET A 122 11.32 -9.90 -12.16
CA MET A 122 12.71 -9.90 -11.71
C MET A 122 13.43 -11.19 -12.09
N ALA A 123 12.78 -12.35 -11.96
CA ALA A 123 13.37 -13.64 -12.33
C ALA A 123 13.69 -13.71 -13.83
N ILE A 124 12.77 -13.22 -14.69
CA ILE A 124 13.00 -13.08 -16.13
C ILE A 124 14.19 -12.14 -16.37
N GLY A 125 14.20 -10.95 -15.78
CA GLY A 125 15.31 -10.00 -15.93
C GLY A 125 16.67 -10.59 -15.52
N ILE A 126 16.74 -11.32 -14.42
CA ILE A 126 17.95 -12.04 -13.97
C ILE A 126 18.36 -13.08 -15.03
N LYS A 127 17.41 -13.90 -15.52
CA LYS A 127 17.68 -14.88 -16.58
C LYS A 127 18.23 -14.21 -17.83
N LEU A 128 17.65 -13.12 -18.28
CA LEU A 128 18.06 -12.40 -19.49
C LEU A 128 19.48 -11.83 -19.38
N LEU A 129 19.89 -11.36 -18.19
CA LEU A 129 21.26 -10.82 -17.99
C LEU A 129 22.31 -11.90 -17.73
N THR A 130 21.94 -12.96 -17.02
CA THR A 130 22.92 -13.92 -16.49
C THR A 130 22.89 -15.29 -17.16
N GLY A 131 21.79 -15.61 -17.88
CA GLY A 131 21.54 -16.94 -18.43
C GLY A 131 21.09 -17.98 -17.40
N LEU A 132 20.89 -17.61 -16.14
CA LEU A 132 20.40 -18.53 -15.10
C LEU A 132 18.97 -19.02 -15.40
N PRO A 133 18.65 -20.31 -15.18
CA PRO A 133 17.27 -20.81 -15.29
C PRO A 133 16.29 -19.99 -14.43
N LEU A 134 15.08 -19.81 -14.91
CA LEU A 134 14.05 -18.96 -14.28
C LEU A 134 13.75 -19.38 -12.84
N MET A 135 13.78 -20.67 -12.55
CA MET A 135 13.60 -21.22 -11.20
C MET A 135 14.58 -20.62 -10.19
N TYR A 136 15.87 -20.54 -10.55
CA TYR A 136 16.90 -19.95 -9.67
C TYR A 136 16.71 -18.44 -9.54
N GLY A 137 16.34 -17.75 -10.65
CA GLY A 137 15.97 -16.34 -10.63
C GLY A 137 14.86 -16.07 -9.64
N THR A 138 13.80 -16.89 -9.66
CA THR A 138 12.65 -16.80 -8.74
C THR A 138 13.07 -16.95 -7.28
N ILE A 139 13.96 -17.89 -6.96
CA ILE A 139 14.47 -18.08 -5.60
C ILE A 139 15.34 -16.90 -5.17
N ILE A 140 16.18 -16.37 -6.05
CA ILE A 140 17.04 -15.21 -5.77
C ILE A 140 16.22 -13.98 -5.40
N THR A 141 15.02 -13.81 -5.96
CA THR A 141 14.15 -12.67 -5.62
C THR A 141 13.74 -12.61 -4.15
N VAL A 142 13.85 -13.72 -3.38
CA VAL A 142 13.65 -13.71 -1.92
C VAL A 142 14.61 -12.72 -1.24
N THR A 143 15.81 -12.54 -1.80
CA THR A 143 16.85 -11.68 -1.22
C THR A 143 16.45 -10.19 -1.23
N ASP A 144 15.53 -9.77 -2.09
CA ASP A 144 15.02 -8.40 -2.12
C ASP A 144 14.33 -8.01 -0.79
N THR A 145 13.79 -8.99 -0.08
CA THR A 145 13.22 -8.82 1.26
C THR A 145 14.24 -8.22 2.22
N PHE A 146 15.49 -8.67 2.17
CA PHE A 146 16.57 -8.13 3.00
C PHE A 146 16.99 -6.73 2.57
N LEU A 147 17.03 -6.47 1.25
CA LEU A 147 17.32 -5.14 0.71
C LEU A 147 16.28 -4.12 1.17
N PHE A 148 15.01 -4.47 1.09
CA PHE A 148 13.93 -3.59 1.56
C PHE A 148 14.06 -3.29 3.06
N MET A 149 14.35 -4.31 3.89
CA MET A 149 14.57 -4.11 5.33
C MET A 149 15.74 -3.17 5.62
N LEU A 150 16.80 -3.27 4.81
CA LEU A 150 17.95 -2.38 4.92
C LEU A 150 17.55 -0.94 4.57
N LEU A 151 16.81 -0.74 3.48
CA LEU A 151 16.31 0.56 3.06
C LEU A 151 15.38 1.20 4.12
N GLN A 152 14.50 0.41 4.74
CA GLN A 152 13.65 0.89 5.83
C GLN A 152 14.44 1.46 7.01
N ARG A 153 15.60 0.87 7.34
CA ARG A 153 16.48 1.34 8.42
C ARG A 153 17.07 2.73 8.12
N TYR A 154 17.24 3.07 6.84
CA TYR A 154 17.81 4.36 6.43
C TYR A 154 16.77 5.49 6.30
N GLY A 155 15.47 5.18 6.44
CA GLY A 155 14.37 6.13 6.43
C GLY A 155 13.84 6.49 5.05
N MET A 156 12.63 7.11 5.04
CA MET A 156 11.85 7.37 3.83
C MET A 156 12.59 8.13 2.73
N ARG A 157 13.36 9.17 3.07
CA ARG A 157 14.07 9.96 2.05
C ARG A 157 15.10 9.18 1.25
N LYS A 158 15.84 8.26 1.91
CA LYS A 158 16.81 7.42 1.21
C LYS A 158 16.10 6.37 0.37
N MET A 159 14.95 5.87 0.84
CA MET A 159 14.10 4.98 0.09
C MET A 159 13.50 5.69 -1.15
N GLU A 160 12.98 6.90 -1.01
CA GLU A 160 12.53 7.74 -2.12
C GLU A 160 13.65 7.98 -3.13
N ALA A 161 14.86 8.30 -2.67
CA ALA A 161 16.02 8.50 -3.55
C ALA A 161 16.43 7.22 -4.28
N PHE A 162 16.44 6.08 -3.62
CA PHE A 162 16.72 4.77 -4.23
C PHE A 162 15.70 4.46 -5.34
N ILE A 163 14.42 4.63 -5.05
CA ILE A 163 13.35 4.44 -6.02
C ILE A 163 13.49 5.41 -7.20
N PHE A 164 13.86 6.67 -6.94
CA PHE A 164 14.11 7.65 -8.01
C PHE A 164 15.20 7.18 -8.98
N VAL A 165 16.29 6.61 -8.46
CA VAL A 165 17.35 6.05 -9.30
C VAL A 165 16.83 4.90 -10.17
N LEU A 166 16.03 4.00 -9.59
CA LEU A 166 15.43 2.88 -10.34
C LEU A 166 14.49 3.37 -11.46
N VAL A 167 13.62 4.33 -11.16
CA VAL A 167 12.72 4.93 -12.16
C VAL A 167 13.48 5.68 -13.25
N ALA A 168 14.53 6.42 -12.87
CA ALA A 168 15.40 7.07 -13.85
C ALA A 168 16.12 6.06 -14.75
N THR A 169 16.50 4.88 -14.19
CA THR A 169 17.07 3.77 -14.96
C THR A 169 16.06 3.23 -15.96
N ILE A 170 14.82 2.96 -15.54
CA ILE A 170 13.74 2.47 -16.41
C ILE A 170 13.48 3.49 -17.53
N GLY A 171 13.18 4.73 -17.17
CA GLY A 171 12.85 5.79 -18.14
C GLY A 171 14.02 6.08 -19.09
N GLY A 172 15.25 6.09 -18.58
CA GLY A 172 16.46 6.28 -19.39
C GLY A 172 16.71 5.13 -20.36
N SER A 173 16.48 3.89 -19.95
CA SER A 173 16.59 2.70 -20.81
C SER A 173 15.61 2.76 -21.96
N PHE A 174 14.31 2.99 -21.68
CA PHE A 174 13.30 3.08 -22.75
C PHE A 174 13.47 4.31 -23.63
N LEU A 175 13.92 5.42 -23.11
CA LEU A 175 14.26 6.59 -23.93
C LEU A 175 15.38 6.24 -24.93
N ALA A 176 16.43 5.54 -24.47
CA ALA A 176 17.51 5.09 -25.34
C ALA A 176 17.02 4.10 -26.40
N GLU A 177 16.18 3.13 -26.02
CA GLU A 177 15.60 2.15 -26.96
C GLU A 177 14.68 2.82 -27.98
N MET A 178 13.88 3.81 -27.61
CA MET A 178 13.04 4.60 -28.53
C MET A 178 13.88 5.39 -29.53
N ILE A 179 15.03 5.95 -29.12
CA ILE A 179 15.96 6.65 -30.02
C ILE A 179 16.58 5.67 -31.02
N ILE A 180 16.91 4.44 -30.58
CA ILE A 180 17.46 3.38 -31.45
C ILE A 180 16.40 2.86 -32.40
N ALA A 181 15.18 2.59 -31.93
CA ALA A 181 14.09 2.00 -32.71
C ALA A 181 13.52 2.96 -33.78
N LYS A 182 13.61 4.28 -33.56
CA LYS A 182 13.08 5.32 -34.48
C LYS A 182 11.65 5.07 -34.92
N PRO A 183 10.68 4.92 -34.01
CA PRO A 183 9.30 4.59 -34.34
C PRO A 183 8.64 5.68 -35.20
N ASP A 184 7.65 5.28 -36.00
CA ASP A 184 6.78 6.23 -36.69
C ASP A 184 5.81 6.88 -35.69
N LEU A 185 6.18 8.04 -35.17
CA LEU A 185 5.37 8.79 -34.21
C LEU A 185 4.04 9.27 -34.80
N ALA A 186 3.93 9.45 -36.11
CA ALA A 186 2.67 9.84 -36.75
C ALA A 186 1.66 8.69 -36.73
N SER A 187 2.11 7.47 -36.97
CA SER A 187 1.28 6.25 -36.83
C SER A 187 0.94 5.94 -35.38
N ALA A 188 1.88 6.14 -34.45
CA ALA A 188 1.61 6.01 -33.01
C ALA A 188 0.56 7.02 -32.53
N ALA A 189 0.61 8.27 -33.00
CA ALA A 189 -0.38 9.29 -32.67
C ALA A 189 -1.80 8.92 -33.14
N LYS A 190 -1.96 8.20 -34.27
CA LYS A 190 -3.26 7.69 -34.71
C LYS A 190 -3.82 6.64 -33.75
N GLY A 191 -2.96 5.90 -33.03
CA GLY A 191 -3.35 4.95 -32.00
C GLY A 191 -3.98 5.60 -30.75
N LEU A 192 -3.94 6.92 -30.62
CA LEU A 192 -4.66 7.64 -29.56
C LEU A 192 -6.17 7.76 -29.82
N VAL A 193 -6.61 7.43 -31.05
CA VAL A 193 -8.04 7.49 -31.41
C VAL A 193 -8.70 6.17 -31.01
N PRO A 194 -9.80 6.22 -30.19
CA PRO A 194 -10.53 5.02 -29.79
C PRO A 194 -11.00 4.20 -30.99
N SER A 195 -10.81 2.89 -30.93
CA SER A 195 -11.23 1.93 -31.93
C SER A 195 -11.94 0.73 -31.31
N ALA A 196 -12.72 0.00 -32.12
CA ALA A 196 -13.38 -1.21 -31.66
C ALA A 196 -12.35 -2.29 -31.29
N LEU A 197 -12.60 -3.00 -30.19
CA LEU A 197 -11.71 -4.04 -29.67
C LEU A 197 -12.25 -5.43 -30.06
N SER A 198 -11.38 -6.28 -30.60
CA SER A 198 -11.64 -7.70 -30.69
C SER A 198 -11.62 -8.37 -29.31
N PRO A 199 -12.18 -9.61 -29.14
CA PRO A 199 -12.13 -10.30 -27.86
C PRO A 199 -10.71 -10.45 -27.28
N GLY A 200 -9.71 -10.74 -28.11
CA GLY A 200 -8.31 -10.81 -27.71
C GLY A 200 -7.75 -9.45 -27.28
N ALA A 201 -8.07 -8.39 -28.03
CA ALA A 201 -7.68 -7.03 -27.68
C ALA A 201 -8.37 -6.55 -26.38
N LEU A 202 -9.62 -6.95 -26.14
CA LEU A 202 -10.35 -6.65 -24.91
C LEU A 202 -9.68 -7.27 -23.68
N TYR A 203 -9.26 -8.53 -23.78
CA TYR A 203 -8.54 -9.21 -22.69
C TYR A 203 -7.28 -8.45 -22.28
N ILE A 204 -6.44 -8.12 -23.27
CA ILE A 204 -5.22 -7.34 -23.02
C ILE A 204 -5.55 -5.93 -22.49
N ALA A 205 -6.56 -5.26 -23.08
CA ALA A 205 -6.99 -3.94 -22.62
C ALA A 205 -7.43 -3.94 -21.15
N VAL A 206 -8.18 -4.96 -20.70
CA VAL A 206 -8.57 -5.11 -19.28
C VAL A 206 -7.34 -5.34 -18.40
N GLY A 207 -6.38 -6.16 -18.86
CA GLY A 207 -5.10 -6.33 -18.20
C GLY A 207 -4.33 -5.02 -18.08
N MET A 208 -4.21 -4.23 -19.16
CA MET A 208 -3.56 -2.91 -19.17
C MET A 208 -4.23 -1.92 -18.21
N ILE A 209 -5.57 -1.91 -18.15
CA ILE A 209 -6.31 -1.07 -17.20
C ILE A 209 -6.03 -1.51 -15.76
N GLY A 210 -6.07 -2.81 -15.48
CA GLY A 210 -5.77 -3.37 -14.17
C GLY A 210 -4.35 -3.06 -13.70
N ALA A 211 -3.39 -3.26 -14.59
CA ALA A 211 -1.98 -2.92 -14.38
C ALA A 211 -1.78 -1.42 -14.14
N THR A 212 -2.45 -0.55 -14.89
CA THR A 212 -2.29 0.90 -14.78
C THR A 212 -3.01 1.49 -13.59
N VAL A 213 -4.29 1.13 -13.32
CA VAL A 213 -5.08 1.79 -12.26
C VAL A 213 -4.74 1.26 -10.86
N MET A 214 -4.31 0.05 -10.74
CA MET A 214 -3.85 -0.65 -9.52
C MET A 214 -4.66 -0.35 -8.25
N PRO A 215 -5.57 -1.24 -7.85
CA PRO A 215 -6.44 -0.99 -6.70
C PRO A 215 -5.67 -0.81 -5.38
N HIS A 216 -4.58 -1.57 -5.16
CA HIS A 216 -3.79 -1.47 -3.94
C HIS A 216 -3.07 -0.11 -3.81
N ASN A 217 -2.76 0.56 -4.92
CA ASN A 217 -2.19 1.90 -4.93
C ASN A 217 -3.20 2.98 -4.46
N LEU A 218 -4.52 2.73 -4.54
CA LEU A 218 -5.52 3.62 -3.95
C LEU A 218 -5.44 3.58 -2.41
N TYR A 219 -5.27 2.39 -1.83
CA TYR A 219 -5.05 2.26 -0.39
C TYR A 219 -3.74 2.93 0.03
N LEU A 220 -2.66 2.65 -0.69
CA LEU A 220 -1.33 3.21 -0.43
C LEU A 220 -1.35 4.74 -0.46
N HIS A 221 -1.91 5.36 -1.50
CA HIS A 221 -1.89 6.81 -1.66
C HIS A 221 -2.66 7.52 -0.56
N SER A 222 -3.85 7.00 -0.19
CA SER A 222 -4.65 7.55 0.92
C SER A 222 -3.91 7.53 2.27
N ALA A 223 -3.01 6.58 2.47
CA ALA A 223 -2.16 6.51 3.66
C ALA A 223 -0.92 7.42 3.53
N LEU A 224 -0.21 7.38 2.39
CA LEU A 224 1.03 8.13 2.19
C LEU A 224 0.84 9.64 2.31
N VAL A 225 -0.27 10.20 1.84
CA VAL A 225 -0.51 11.65 1.96
C VAL A 225 -0.64 12.12 3.41
N GLN A 226 -0.97 11.24 4.34
CA GLN A 226 -1.07 11.55 5.77
C GLN A 226 0.29 11.78 6.42
N THR A 227 1.36 11.37 5.74
CA THR A 227 2.73 11.56 6.23
C THR A 227 3.20 13.01 6.14
N ARG A 228 2.50 13.84 5.39
CA ARG A 228 2.84 15.27 5.21
C ARG A 228 2.20 16.11 6.30
N LYS A 229 3.02 16.88 7.02
CA LYS A 229 2.53 17.83 8.03
C LYS A 229 1.91 19.03 7.32
N ILE A 230 0.59 19.03 7.18
CA ILE A 230 -0.18 20.07 6.52
C ILE A 230 -0.86 21.00 7.54
N GLU A 231 -0.99 22.26 7.15
CA GLU A 231 -1.81 23.22 7.87
C GLU A 231 -3.29 22.85 7.72
N ARG A 232 -4.01 22.76 8.84
CA ARG A 232 -5.40 22.27 8.89
C ARG A 232 -6.45 23.36 8.68
N SER A 233 -6.05 24.57 8.33
CA SER A 233 -6.99 25.59 7.84
C SER A 233 -7.61 25.17 6.50
N SER A 234 -8.79 25.69 6.19
CA SER A 234 -9.44 25.43 4.88
C SER A 234 -8.52 25.78 3.70
N ALA A 235 -7.79 26.90 3.81
CA ALA A 235 -6.80 27.31 2.82
C ALA A 235 -5.62 26.32 2.71
N GLY A 236 -5.13 25.82 3.86
CA GLY A 236 -4.04 24.84 3.93
C GLY A 236 -4.42 23.50 3.27
N ILE A 237 -5.63 23.00 3.54
CA ILE A 237 -6.16 21.78 2.93
C ILE A 237 -6.32 21.96 1.41
N LYS A 238 -6.95 23.06 0.94
CA LYS A 238 -7.08 23.35 -0.50
C LYS A 238 -5.73 23.36 -1.22
N LYS A 239 -4.73 24.02 -0.62
CA LYS A 239 -3.38 24.07 -1.17
C LYS A 239 -2.71 22.69 -1.21
N SER A 240 -2.92 21.86 -0.18
CA SER A 240 -2.38 20.49 -0.13
C SER A 240 -3.03 19.60 -1.18
N LEU A 241 -4.34 19.70 -1.38
CA LEU A 241 -5.06 19.00 -2.45
C LEU A 241 -4.53 19.38 -3.84
N TRP A 242 -4.27 20.68 -4.07
CA TRP A 242 -3.71 21.16 -5.33
C TRP A 242 -2.29 20.65 -5.58
N TYR A 243 -1.42 20.72 -4.57
CA TYR A 243 -0.06 20.20 -4.69
C TYR A 243 -0.03 18.69 -4.95
N ASN A 244 -0.90 17.95 -4.26
CA ASN A 244 -1.00 16.52 -4.50
C ASN A 244 -1.53 16.18 -5.89
N PHE A 245 -2.49 16.97 -6.41
CA PHE A 245 -2.97 16.81 -7.78
C PHE A 245 -1.84 16.99 -8.80
N ILE A 246 -1.01 18.03 -8.64
CA ILE A 246 0.13 18.26 -9.53
C ILE A 246 1.17 17.13 -9.39
N ASP A 247 1.50 16.70 -8.16
CA ASP A 247 2.40 15.58 -7.90
C ASP A 247 1.91 14.31 -8.61
N SER A 248 0.62 13.99 -8.46
CA SER A 248 -0.01 12.84 -9.11
C SER A 248 -0.01 12.96 -10.64
N ALA A 249 -0.38 14.11 -11.17
CA ALA A 249 -0.42 14.33 -12.61
C ALA A 249 0.98 14.20 -13.24
N VAL A 250 2.00 14.79 -12.63
CA VAL A 250 3.38 14.71 -13.15
C VAL A 250 3.90 13.28 -13.06
N ALA A 251 3.77 12.64 -11.91
CA ALA A 251 4.30 11.30 -11.68
C ALA A 251 3.62 10.23 -12.57
N LEU A 252 2.28 10.27 -12.68
CA LEU A 252 1.54 9.30 -13.48
C LEU A 252 1.71 9.53 -14.99
N ASN A 253 1.84 10.78 -15.46
CA ASN A 253 2.18 11.03 -16.85
C ASN A 253 3.59 10.57 -17.19
N ALA A 254 4.56 10.69 -16.28
CA ALA A 254 5.89 10.11 -16.48
C ALA A 254 5.82 8.58 -16.63
N ALA A 255 5.04 7.89 -15.79
CA ALA A 255 4.81 6.46 -15.91
C ALA A 255 4.09 6.09 -17.22
N PHE A 256 3.08 6.88 -17.63
CA PHE A 256 2.40 6.71 -18.91
C PHE A 256 3.38 6.75 -20.09
N PHE A 257 4.32 7.70 -20.11
CA PHE A 257 5.32 7.77 -21.20
C PHE A 257 6.21 6.53 -21.24
N VAL A 258 6.55 5.94 -20.09
CA VAL A 258 7.31 4.67 -20.05
C VAL A 258 6.49 3.53 -20.66
N ASN A 259 5.25 3.35 -20.22
CA ASN A 259 4.38 2.30 -20.72
C ASN A 259 4.05 2.49 -22.22
N ALA A 260 3.79 3.72 -22.65
CA ALA A 260 3.62 4.04 -24.07
C ALA A 260 4.88 3.72 -24.88
N ALA A 261 6.07 3.98 -24.35
CA ALA A 261 7.32 3.63 -25.01
C ALA A 261 7.47 2.11 -25.17
N ILE A 262 7.12 1.31 -24.16
CA ILE A 262 7.12 -0.16 -24.25
C ILE A 262 6.17 -0.65 -25.35
N LEU A 263 4.93 -0.17 -25.36
CA LEU A 263 3.94 -0.54 -26.37
C LEU A 263 4.37 -0.11 -27.78
N ILE A 264 4.87 1.12 -27.93
CA ILE A 264 5.34 1.65 -29.22
C ILE A 264 6.56 0.88 -29.71
N LEU A 265 7.51 0.55 -28.82
CA LEU A 265 8.66 -0.27 -29.14
C LEU A 265 8.22 -1.66 -29.64
N ALA A 266 7.30 -2.30 -28.93
CA ALA A 266 6.76 -3.61 -29.31
C ALA A 266 6.01 -3.54 -30.65
N ALA A 267 5.20 -2.52 -30.87
CA ALA A 267 4.52 -2.30 -32.15
C ALA A 267 5.49 -2.10 -33.31
N THR A 268 6.56 -1.34 -33.10
CA THR A 268 7.55 -1.04 -34.13
C THR A 268 8.46 -2.23 -34.41
N ALA A 269 8.96 -2.88 -33.36
CA ALA A 269 9.90 -3.98 -33.51
C ALA A 269 9.25 -5.29 -33.92
N PHE A 270 8.00 -5.57 -33.50
CA PHE A 270 7.38 -6.87 -33.70
C PHE A 270 6.17 -6.83 -34.65
N TYR A 271 5.18 -5.94 -34.40
CA TYR A 271 3.99 -5.89 -35.24
C TYR A 271 4.30 -5.52 -36.68
N GLN A 272 5.10 -4.46 -36.89
CA GLN A 272 5.43 -3.98 -38.24
C GLN A 272 6.38 -4.91 -39.01
N THR A 273 7.14 -5.76 -38.31
CA THR A 273 8.04 -6.75 -38.93
C THR A 273 7.39 -8.12 -39.14
N GLY A 274 6.09 -8.25 -38.80
CA GLY A 274 5.33 -9.51 -38.98
C GLY A 274 5.47 -10.51 -37.82
N ASN A 275 6.19 -10.16 -36.75
CA ASN A 275 6.37 -11.01 -35.56
C ASN A 275 5.23 -10.80 -34.53
N GLN A 276 3.97 -10.87 -34.99
CA GLN A 276 2.78 -10.58 -34.19
C GLN A 276 2.49 -11.62 -33.10
N SER A 277 3.13 -12.77 -33.14
CA SER A 277 3.00 -13.87 -32.18
C SER A 277 3.93 -13.72 -30.95
N VAL A 278 4.77 -12.67 -30.92
CA VAL A 278 5.64 -12.40 -29.77
C VAL A 278 4.76 -12.02 -28.58
N ALA A 279 4.59 -12.98 -27.67
CA ALA A 279 3.79 -12.83 -26.47
C ALA A 279 4.64 -12.90 -25.19
N LYS A 280 5.93 -13.23 -25.33
CA LYS A 280 6.84 -13.45 -24.21
C LYS A 280 7.92 -12.39 -24.12
N ILE A 281 8.19 -11.97 -22.90
CA ILE A 281 9.26 -10.98 -22.60
C ILE A 281 10.63 -11.49 -23.05
N GLU A 282 10.88 -12.81 -22.93
CA GLU A 282 12.14 -13.43 -23.37
C GLU A 282 12.31 -13.41 -24.90
N GLU A 283 11.23 -13.69 -25.63
CA GLU A 283 11.22 -13.63 -27.10
C GLU A 283 11.47 -12.19 -27.58
N ALA A 284 10.82 -11.22 -26.93
CA ALA A 284 11.02 -9.81 -27.22
C ALA A 284 12.50 -9.42 -27.03
N HIS A 285 13.07 -9.78 -25.89
CA HIS A 285 14.49 -9.50 -25.60
C HIS A 285 15.43 -10.11 -26.66
N ALA A 286 15.20 -11.38 -27.04
CA ALA A 286 16.03 -12.04 -28.03
C ALA A 286 15.97 -11.38 -29.44
N LEU A 287 14.82 -10.80 -29.79
CA LEU A 287 14.59 -10.14 -31.07
C LEU A 287 15.05 -8.68 -31.09
N LEU A 288 15.23 -8.02 -29.94
CA LEU A 288 15.65 -6.62 -29.88
C LEU A 288 17.01 -6.36 -30.56
N ALA A 289 18.02 -7.23 -30.33
CA ALA A 289 19.33 -7.05 -30.93
C ALA A 289 19.31 -7.12 -32.47
N PRO A 290 18.75 -8.18 -33.09
CA PRO A 290 18.73 -8.26 -34.56
C PRO A 290 17.80 -7.23 -35.21
N LEU A 291 16.67 -6.87 -34.58
CA LEU A 291 15.70 -5.94 -35.16
C LEU A 291 16.14 -4.47 -35.03
N LEU A 292 16.79 -4.10 -33.94
CA LEU A 292 17.26 -2.74 -33.69
C LEU A 292 18.72 -2.53 -34.11
N GLY A 293 19.43 -3.59 -34.48
CA GLY A 293 20.87 -3.51 -34.85
C GLY A 293 21.76 -3.05 -33.70
N SER A 294 21.36 -3.29 -32.45
CA SER A 294 22.05 -2.81 -31.25
C SER A 294 22.18 -3.92 -30.20
N THR A 295 23.40 -4.20 -29.77
CA THR A 295 23.68 -5.12 -28.65
C THR A 295 23.39 -4.51 -27.29
N LEU A 296 23.21 -3.19 -27.22
CA LEU A 296 22.92 -2.46 -25.98
C LEU A 296 21.43 -2.57 -25.60
N ALA A 297 20.51 -2.60 -26.60
CA ALA A 297 19.09 -2.60 -26.33
C ALA A 297 18.62 -3.79 -25.45
N PRO A 298 19.00 -5.05 -25.68
CA PRO A 298 18.62 -6.16 -24.81
C PRO A 298 19.13 -5.99 -23.36
N ILE A 299 20.32 -5.44 -23.19
CA ILE A 299 20.91 -5.19 -21.85
C ILE A 299 20.09 -4.12 -21.13
N LEU A 300 19.77 -3.01 -21.79
CA LEU A 300 18.95 -1.95 -21.22
C LEU A 300 17.56 -2.47 -20.82
N PHE A 301 16.94 -3.26 -21.68
CA PHE A 301 15.65 -3.90 -21.44
C PHE A 301 15.69 -4.78 -20.17
N ALA A 302 16.66 -5.68 -20.05
CA ALA A 302 16.78 -6.57 -18.90
C ALA A 302 17.09 -5.82 -17.59
N VAL A 303 17.97 -4.81 -17.63
CA VAL A 303 18.28 -3.95 -16.46
C VAL A 303 17.05 -3.16 -16.03
N ALA A 304 16.30 -2.60 -16.99
CA ALA A 304 15.08 -1.87 -16.69
C ALA A 304 14.00 -2.78 -16.10
N LEU A 305 13.87 -4.04 -16.57
CA LEU A 305 12.92 -5.01 -16.04
C LEU A 305 13.22 -5.38 -14.58
N ILE A 306 14.50 -5.60 -14.23
CA ILE A 306 14.91 -5.83 -12.84
C ILE A 306 14.62 -4.59 -11.98
N ALA A 307 14.93 -3.40 -12.49
CA ALA A 307 14.68 -2.15 -11.79
C ALA A 307 13.18 -1.93 -11.56
N ALA A 308 12.33 -2.28 -12.53
CA ALA A 308 10.87 -2.22 -12.44
C ALA A 308 10.35 -3.15 -11.34
N GLY A 309 10.72 -4.43 -11.35
CA GLY A 309 10.33 -5.38 -10.32
C GLY A 309 10.84 -4.99 -8.93
N GLN A 310 12.08 -4.52 -8.81
CA GLN A 310 12.66 -4.10 -7.53
C GLN A 310 11.98 -2.85 -6.97
N SER A 311 11.63 -1.89 -7.81
CA SER A 311 10.98 -0.66 -7.37
C SER A 311 9.52 -0.89 -6.95
N SER A 312 8.76 -1.67 -7.72
CA SER A 312 7.36 -1.96 -7.42
C SER A 312 7.19 -2.82 -6.16
N THR A 313 8.14 -3.72 -5.89
CA THR A 313 8.19 -4.52 -4.64
C THR A 313 8.11 -3.67 -3.36
N VAL A 314 8.70 -2.47 -3.37
CA VAL A 314 8.63 -1.56 -2.23
C VAL A 314 7.20 -1.08 -2.00
N THR A 315 6.52 -0.68 -3.07
CA THR A 315 5.13 -0.16 -3.00
C THR A 315 4.12 -1.25 -2.68
N GLY A 316 4.26 -2.44 -3.27
CA GLY A 316 3.45 -3.62 -2.97
C GLY A 316 3.51 -4.01 -1.49
N THR A 317 4.71 -4.05 -0.92
CA THR A 317 4.91 -4.34 0.51
C THR A 317 4.23 -3.32 1.42
N LEU A 318 4.39 -2.01 1.12
CA LEU A 318 3.75 -0.95 1.90
C LEU A 318 2.23 -1.02 1.79
N SER A 319 1.70 -1.22 0.59
CA SER A 319 0.26 -1.37 0.34
C SER A 319 -0.32 -2.52 1.16
N GLY A 320 0.34 -3.66 1.15
CA GLY A 320 -0.08 -4.82 1.92
C GLY A 320 -0.12 -4.56 3.43
N GLN A 321 0.88 -3.86 3.99
CA GLN A 321 0.86 -3.49 5.41
C GLN A 321 -0.32 -2.59 5.74
N ILE A 322 -0.56 -1.55 4.93
CA ILE A 322 -1.66 -0.60 5.10
C ILE A 322 -3.01 -1.30 5.01
N VAL A 323 -3.20 -2.17 4.01
CA VAL A 323 -4.43 -2.93 3.79
C VAL A 323 -4.73 -3.83 4.99
N MET A 324 -3.76 -4.61 5.46
CA MET A 324 -3.95 -5.50 6.61
C MET A 324 -4.28 -4.72 7.89
N GLU A 325 -3.51 -3.68 8.21
CA GLU A 325 -3.75 -2.87 9.40
C GLU A 325 -5.07 -2.11 9.30
N GLY A 326 -5.35 -1.52 8.13
CA GLY A 326 -6.56 -0.77 7.89
C GLY A 326 -7.83 -1.62 8.05
N TYR A 327 -7.90 -2.79 7.43
CA TYR A 327 -9.08 -3.65 7.46
C TYR A 327 -9.22 -4.47 8.74
N LEU A 328 -8.13 -5.05 9.25
CA LEU A 328 -8.18 -6.04 10.34
C LEU A 328 -7.74 -5.49 11.69
N ASN A 329 -7.12 -4.32 11.72
CA ASN A 329 -6.46 -3.77 12.91
C ASN A 329 -5.43 -4.76 13.51
N LEU A 330 -4.79 -5.56 12.64
CA LEU A 330 -3.76 -6.52 13.02
C LEU A 330 -2.39 -5.90 12.78
N ARG A 331 -1.60 -5.82 13.82
CA ARG A 331 -0.21 -5.36 13.79
C ARG A 331 0.70 -6.57 13.79
N MET A 332 1.20 -6.93 12.63
CA MET A 332 2.23 -7.95 12.48
C MET A 332 3.60 -7.29 12.35
N ASN A 333 4.64 -8.02 12.78
CA ASN A 333 6.00 -7.60 12.48
C ASN A 333 6.15 -7.49 10.94
N PRO A 334 6.58 -6.33 10.41
CA PRO A 334 6.69 -6.11 8.96
C PRO A 334 7.51 -7.19 8.24
N TRP A 335 8.52 -7.76 8.92
CA TRP A 335 9.33 -8.83 8.38
C TRP A 335 8.54 -10.13 8.14
N ILE A 336 7.75 -10.55 9.14
CA ILE A 336 6.95 -11.78 9.03
C ILE A 336 5.91 -11.62 7.93
N ARG A 337 5.23 -10.48 7.89
CA ARG A 337 4.25 -10.21 6.85
C ARG A 337 4.87 -10.29 5.46
N ARG A 338 6.01 -9.61 5.24
CA ARG A 338 6.69 -9.63 3.95
C ARG A 338 7.11 -11.04 3.54
N LEU A 339 7.66 -11.82 4.46
CA LEU A 339 8.00 -13.20 4.19
C LEU A 339 6.76 -14.02 3.77
N MET A 340 5.63 -13.82 4.45
CA MET A 340 4.37 -14.50 4.10
C MET A 340 3.88 -14.09 2.70
N THR A 341 3.82 -12.80 2.38
CA THR A 341 3.38 -12.34 1.05
C THR A 341 4.31 -12.84 -0.05
N ARG A 342 5.63 -12.82 0.19
CA ARG A 342 6.60 -13.40 -0.76
C ARG A 342 6.42 -14.90 -0.96
N LEU A 343 6.18 -15.67 0.09
CA LEU A 343 5.89 -17.10 -0.05
C LEU A 343 4.59 -17.35 -0.84
N ILE A 344 3.55 -16.54 -0.60
CA ILE A 344 2.29 -16.61 -1.35
C ILE A 344 2.51 -16.32 -2.85
N ALA A 345 3.45 -15.44 -3.21
CA ALA A 345 3.79 -15.15 -4.61
C ALA A 345 4.73 -16.23 -5.21
N ILE A 346 5.75 -16.63 -4.47
CA ILE A 346 6.80 -17.56 -4.97
C ILE A 346 6.28 -18.98 -5.13
N ILE A 347 5.44 -19.48 -4.19
CA ILE A 347 4.92 -20.85 -4.27
C ILE A 347 4.15 -21.09 -5.57
N PRO A 348 3.16 -20.24 -5.97
CA PRO A 348 2.51 -20.41 -7.28
C PRO A 348 3.48 -20.27 -8.45
N ALA A 349 4.45 -19.33 -8.40
CA ALA A 349 5.44 -19.16 -9.46
C ALA A 349 6.28 -20.44 -9.65
N VAL A 350 6.83 -20.99 -8.56
CA VAL A 350 7.63 -22.22 -8.58
C VAL A 350 6.80 -23.41 -9.05
N LEU A 351 5.54 -23.53 -8.61
CA LEU A 351 4.65 -24.60 -9.04
C LEU A 351 4.33 -24.51 -10.53
N VAL A 352 4.03 -23.32 -11.06
CA VAL A 352 3.77 -23.15 -12.49
C VAL A 352 5.03 -23.45 -13.30
N ILE A 353 6.19 -22.91 -12.93
CA ILE A 353 7.46 -23.18 -13.62
C ILE A 353 7.80 -24.67 -13.57
N GLY A 354 7.63 -25.33 -12.40
CA GLY A 354 7.98 -26.73 -12.22
C GLY A 354 7.05 -27.73 -12.90
N ILE A 355 5.74 -27.44 -12.95
CA ILE A 355 4.72 -28.36 -13.49
C ILE A 355 4.43 -28.05 -14.97
N MET A 356 4.27 -26.78 -15.32
CA MET A 356 3.84 -26.34 -16.65
C MET A 356 5.00 -25.89 -17.54
N GLY A 357 6.19 -25.71 -16.98
CA GLY A 357 7.37 -25.21 -17.66
C GLY A 357 7.41 -23.68 -17.77
N GLU A 358 8.57 -23.16 -18.19
CA GLU A 358 8.82 -21.70 -18.29
C GLU A 358 7.93 -21.00 -19.34
N GLY A 359 7.39 -21.75 -20.30
CA GLY A 359 6.60 -21.21 -21.40
C GLY A 359 5.24 -20.58 -21.03
N ARG A 360 4.76 -20.77 -19.79
CA ARG A 360 3.48 -20.24 -19.29
C ARG A 360 3.60 -19.02 -18.38
N VAL A 361 4.83 -18.55 -18.13
CA VAL A 361 5.08 -17.49 -17.15
C VAL A 361 4.50 -16.16 -17.61
N ASP A 362 4.62 -15.82 -18.91
CA ASP A 362 4.06 -14.57 -19.44
C ASP A 362 2.53 -14.56 -19.40
N GLU A 363 1.88 -15.70 -19.64
CA GLU A 363 0.43 -15.84 -19.46
C GLU A 363 0.03 -15.58 -18.00
N LEU A 364 0.82 -16.05 -17.04
CA LEU A 364 0.60 -15.83 -15.62
C LEU A 364 0.80 -14.36 -15.24
N LEU A 365 1.78 -13.67 -15.84
CA LEU A 365 1.98 -12.23 -15.69
C LEU A 365 0.74 -11.45 -16.14
N VAL A 366 0.24 -11.70 -17.34
CA VAL A 366 -0.96 -11.03 -17.86
C VAL A 366 -2.19 -11.37 -17.01
N PHE A 367 -2.35 -12.64 -16.62
CA PHE A 367 -3.46 -13.08 -15.77
C PHE A 367 -3.45 -12.39 -14.40
N SER A 368 -2.28 -12.15 -13.81
CA SER A 368 -2.16 -11.41 -12.55
C SER A 368 -2.76 -10.00 -12.67
N GLN A 369 -2.56 -9.31 -13.81
CA GLN A 369 -3.10 -7.98 -14.04
C GLN A 369 -4.63 -7.99 -14.23
N VAL A 370 -5.16 -9.06 -14.79
CA VAL A 370 -6.62 -9.27 -14.88
C VAL A 370 -7.23 -9.42 -13.48
N ILE A 371 -6.56 -10.14 -12.56
CA ILE A 371 -7.01 -10.24 -11.15
C ILE A 371 -7.05 -8.84 -10.50
N LEU A 372 -6.04 -8.00 -10.75
CA LEU A 372 -6.03 -6.62 -10.26
C LEU A 372 -7.23 -5.84 -10.79
N SER A 373 -7.53 -5.96 -12.08
CA SER A 373 -8.67 -5.29 -12.72
C SER A 373 -10.00 -5.70 -12.08
N LEU A 374 -10.20 -6.98 -11.80
CA LEU A 374 -11.43 -7.49 -11.18
C LEU A 374 -11.68 -6.89 -9.79
N GLN A 375 -10.62 -6.58 -9.04
CA GLN A 375 -10.73 -5.97 -7.71
C GLN A 375 -11.03 -4.46 -7.77
N LEU A 376 -10.77 -3.77 -8.90
CA LEU A 376 -10.92 -2.32 -9.01
C LEU A 376 -12.30 -1.80 -8.61
N GLY A 377 -13.39 -2.46 -9.02
CA GLY A 377 -14.74 -2.07 -8.65
C GLY A 377 -14.96 -2.01 -7.15
N PHE A 378 -14.36 -2.95 -6.41
CA PHE A 378 -14.46 -3.06 -4.95
C PHE A 378 -13.62 -2.03 -4.19
N ALA A 379 -12.66 -1.39 -4.84
CA ALA A 379 -11.89 -0.28 -4.27
C ALA A 379 -12.45 1.09 -4.68
N VAL A 380 -12.82 1.25 -5.96
CA VAL A 380 -13.21 2.53 -6.55
C VAL A 380 -14.60 2.98 -6.08
N ILE A 381 -15.59 2.07 -6.04
CA ILE A 381 -16.96 2.42 -5.65
C ILE A 381 -17.02 2.93 -4.20
N PRO A 382 -16.45 2.25 -3.19
CA PRO A 382 -16.35 2.79 -1.85
C PRO A 382 -15.65 4.15 -1.80
N LEU A 383 -14.54 4.31 -2.52
CA LEU A 383 -13.80 5.57 -2.57
C LEU A 383 -14.69 6.72 -3.05
N ILE A 384 -15.45 6.53 -4.16
CA ILE A 384 -16.37 7.54 -4.67
C ILE A 384 -17.45 7.89 -3.64
N HIS A 385 -18.00 6.90 -2.95
CA HIS A 385 -18.99 7.12 -1.89
C HIS A 385 -18.41 7.98 -0.76
N PHE A 386 -17.22 7.67 -0.28
CA PHE A 386 -16.62 8.36 0.85
C PHE A 386 -16.26 9.80 0.54
N VAL A 387 -15.66 10.07 -0.63
CA VAL A 387 -15.28 11.43 -1.01
C VAL A 387 -16.49 12.28 -1.45
N SER A 388 -17.64 11.65 -1.72
CA SER A 388 -18.91 12.32 -2.05
C SER A 388 -19.73 12.68 -0.81
N ASP A 389 -19.43 12.10 0.35
CA ASP A 389 -20.23 12.31 1.57
C ASP A 389 -19.92 13.65 2.23
N LYS A 390 -20.87 14.58 2.12
CA LYS A 390 -20.76 15.92 2.72
C LYS A 390 -20.68 15.91 4.25
N LYS A 391 -21.19 14.86 4.92
CA LYS A 391 -21.16 14.79 6.39
C LYS A 391 -19.74 14.59 6.91
N THR A 392 -18.95 13.79 6.22
CA THR A 392 -17.58 13.45 6.64
C THR A 392 -16.52 14.29 5.95
N MET A 393 -16.76 14.76 4.71
CA MET A 393 -15.81 15.57 3.94
C MET A 393 -16.04 17.09 4.06
N GLY A 394 -17.19 17.51 4.58
CA GLY A 394 -17.51 18.93 4.72
C GLY A 394 -17.49 19.69 3.38
N GLU A 395 -16.83 20.83 3.36
CA GLU A 395 -16.63 21.65 2.15
C GLU A 395 -15.71 21.01 1.10
N PHE A 396 -14.96 19.96 1.48
CA PHE A 396 -14.04 19.24 0.60
C PHE A 396 -14.67 18.03 -0.09
N ALA A 397 -15.98 17.81 0.06
CA ALA A 397 -16.70 16.82 -0.74
C ALA A 397 -16.53 17.13 -2.24
N ILE A 398 -16.43 16.09 -3.07
CA ILE A 398 -16.25 16.29 -4.51
C ILE A 398 -17.48 16.98 -5.14
N PRO A 399 -17.26 17.92 -6.08
CA PRO A 399 -18.34 18.57 -6.79
C PRO A 399 -19.09 17.58 -7.71
N LEU A 400 -20.32 17.93 -8.10
CA LEU A 400 -21.20 17.04 -8.86
C LEU A 400 -20.55 16.52 -10.16
N TRP A 401 -19.87 17.38 -10.90
CA TRP A 401 -19.22 16.99 -12.16
C TRP A 401 -18.11 15.95 -11.97
N VAL A 402 -17.27 16.08 -10.90
CA VAL A 402 -16.26 15.07 -10.56
C VAL A 402 -16.94 13.77 -10.15
N LYS A 403 -18.04 13.84 -9.37
CA LYS A 403 -18.82 12.67 -8.99
C LYS A 403 -19.36 11.93 -10.22
N ILE A 404 -19.92 12.66 -11.20
CA ILE A 404 -20.43 12.06 -12.45
C ILE A 404 -19.31 11.37 -13.22
N ILE A 405 -18.18 12.06 -13.44
CA ILE A 405 -17.04 11.48 -14.15
C ILE A 405 -16.51 10.24 -13.41
N SER A 406 -16.41 10.29 -12.08
CA SER A 406 -15.94 9.13 -11.29
C SER A 406 -16.88 7.93 -11.42
N TRP A 407 -18.20 8.16 -11.46
CA TRP A 407 -19.17 7.09 -11.70
C TRP A 407 -19.13 6.56 -13.13
N ILE A 408 -18.86 7.40 -14.13
CA ILE A 408 -18.62 6.95 -15.52
C ILE A 408 -17.40 6.04 -15.55
N VAL A 409 -16.29 6.45 -14.93
CA VAL A 409 -15.07 5.62 -14.83
C VAL A 409 -15.37 4.30 -14.13
N ALA A 410 -16.04 4.32 -12.98
CA ALA A 410 -16.42 3.09 -12.28
C ALA A 410 -17.31 2.18 -13.13
N SER A 411 -18.25 2.75 -13.89
CA SER A 411 -19.13 1.98 -14.79
C SER A 411 -18.36 1.34 -15.94
N ILE A 412 -17.40 2.06 -16.54
CA ILE A 412 -16.52 1.50 -17.58
C ILE A 412 -15.72 0.33 -17.01
N LEU A 413 -15.09 0.49 -15.86
CA LEU A 413 -14.31 -0.57 -15.20
C LEU A 413 -15.18 -1.80 -14.91
N VAL A 414 -16.35 -1.62 -14.32
CA VAL A 414 -17.27 -2.72 -14.01
C VAL A 414 -17.77 -3.40 -15.28
N TYR A 415 -18.11 -2.64 -16.34
CA TYR A 415 -18.57 -3.16 -17.61
C TYR A 415 -17.51 -4.03 -18.29
N LEU A 416 -16.27 -3.55 -18.40
CA LEU A 416 -15.17 -4.27 -19.02
C LEU A 416 -14.87 -5.58 -18.26
N ASN A 417 -14.83 -5.52 -16.92
CA ASN A 417 -14.63 -6.70 -16.10
C ASN A 417 -15.80 -7.68 -16.17
N ALA A 418 -17.04 -7.20 -16.25
CA ALA A 418 -18.21 -8.06 -16.40
C ALA A 418 -18.19 -8.83 -17.73
N ASN A 419 -17.84 -8.16 -18.84
CA ASN A 419 -17.66 -8.83 -20.13
C ASN A 419 -16.60 -9.93 -20.07
N LEU A 420 -15.44 -9.61 -19.47
CA LEU A 420 -14.37 -10.58 -19.30
C LEU A 420 -14.82 -11.80 -18.47
N VAL A 421 -15.50 -11.58 -17.34
CA VAL A 421 -16.03 -12.68 -16.51
C VAL A 421 -17.03 -13.52 -17.28
N VAL A 422 -17.91 -12.91 -18.10
CA VAL A 422 -18.88 -13.64 -18.92
C VAL A 422 -18.17 -14.52 -19.95
N ASP A 423 -17.16 -13.98 -20.66
CA ASP A 423 -16.44 -14.72 -21.69
C ASP A 423 -15.64 -15.89 -21.10
N PHE A 424 -14.93 -15.66 -19.98
CA PHE A 424 -14.26 -16.74 -19.25
C PHE A 424 -15.22 -17.80 -18.74
N THR A 425 -16.39 -17.38 -18.22
CA THR A 425 -17.39 -18.30 -17.69
C THR A 425 -17.94 -19.20 -18.82
N LYS A 426 -18.25 -18.63 -19.98
CA LYS A 426 -18.70 -19.40 -21.16
C LYS A 426 -17.67 -20.44 -21.55
N ALA A 427 -16.42 -20.01 -21.81
CA ALA A 427 -15.34 -20.89 -22.20
C ALA A 427 -15.10 -22.02 -21.17
N PHE A 428 -15.14 -21.68 -19.86
CA PHE A 428 -14.96 -22.66 -18.80
C PHE A 428 -16.12 -23.66 -18.71
N LEU A 429 -17.38 -23.21 -18.86
CA LEU A 429 -18.55 -24.07 -18.84
C LEU A 429 -18.59 -25.03 -20.05
N GLU A 430 -18.07 -24.62 -21.19
CA GLU A 430 -17.96 -25.48 -22.40
C GLU A 430 -16.83 -26.50 -22.22
N GLY A 431 -15.68 -26.11 -21.66
CA GLY A 431 -14.51 -26.99 -21.52
C GLY A 431 -14.56 -27.95 -20.32
N THR A 432 -15.40 -27.68 -19.32
CA THR A 432 -15.44 -28.48 -18.08
C THR A 432 -16.59 -29.47 -18.09
N THR A 433 -16.32 -30.76 -17.82
CA THR A 433 -17.35 -31.83 -17.75
C THR A 433 -17.95 -32.00 -16.38
N GLN A 434 -17.26 -31.58 -15.32
CA GLN A 434 -17.65 -31.82 -13.93
C GLN A 434 -18.68 -30.78 -13.44
N MET A 435 -19.94 -31.25 -13.21
CA MET A 435 -21.07 -30.39 -12.86
C MET A 435 -20.87 -29.62 -11.55
N TYR A 436 -20.23 -30.22 -10.53
CA TYR A 436 -20.01 -29.55 -9.25
C TYR A 436 -19.07 -28.32 -9.37
N ILE A 437 -18.08 -28.38 -10.26
CA ILE A 437 -17.18 -27.26 -10.51
C ILE A 437 -17.92 -26.10 -11.19
N LYS A 438 -18.82 -26.43 -12.15
CA LYS A 438 -19.68 -25.43 -12.80
C LYS A 438 -20.57 -24.71 -11.79
N VAL A 439 -21.21 -25.46 -10.89
CA VAL A 439 -22.08 -24.92 -9.85
C VAL A 439 -21.27 -24.02 -8.89
N LEU A 440 -20.09 -24.46 -8.49
CA LEU A 440 -19.22 -23.68 -7.60
C LEU A 440 -18.77 -22.35 -8.24
N LEU A 441 -18.40 -22.38 -9.54
CA LEU A 441 -18.02 -21.17 -10.28
C LEU A 441 -19.19 -20.18 -10.36
N VAL A 442 -20.37 -20.65 -10.76
CA VAL A 442 -21.58 -19.80 -10.86
C VAL A 442 -21.95 -19.22 -9.49
N ALA A 443 -21.88 -20.02 -8.42
CA ALA A 443 -22.14 -19.55 -7.07
C ALA A 443 -21.12 -18.48 -6.63
N ALA A 444 -19.85 -18.64 -6.95
CA ALA A 444 -18.81 -17.64 -6.65
C ALA A 444 -19.05 -16.32 -7.40
N ILE A 445 -19.36 -16.38 -8.70
CA ILE A 445 -19.68 -15.19 -9.51
C ILE A 445 -20.91 -14.47 -8.93
N PHE A 446 -21.96 -15.22 -8.59
CA PHE A 446 -23.17 -14.69 -8.00
C PHE A 446 -22.89 -14.02 -6.63
N PHE A 447 -22.05 -14.64 -5.80
CA PHE A 447 -21.61 -14.06 -4.52
C PHE A 447 -20.90 -12.70 -4.72
N PHE A 448 -19.93 -12.61 -5.63
CA PHE A 448 -19.23 -11.35 -5.91
C PHE A 448 -20.13 -10.29 -6.53
N PHE A 449 -21.08 -10.70 -7.38
CA PHE A 449 -22.08 -9.79 -7.91
C PHE A 449 -22.98 -9.21 -6.80
N ILE A 450 -23.47 -10.03 -5.88
CA ILE A 450 -24.23 -9.56 -4.72
C ILE A 450 -23.40 -8.65 -3.83
N LEU A 451 -22.14 -8.99 -3.58
CA LEU A 451 -21.22 -8.16 -2.80
C LEU A 451 -21.04 -6.78 -3.45
N LEU A 452 -20.81 -6.73 -4.76
CA LEU A 452 -20.67 -5.48 -5.50
C LEU A 452 -21.96 -4.65 -5.45
N LEU A 453 -23.10 -5.28 -5.69
CA LEU A 453 -24.40 -4.64 -5.61
C LEU A 453 -24.69 -4.08 -4.21
N TYR A 454 -24.35 -4.82 -3.16
CA TYR A 454 -24.45 -4.36 -1.79
C TYR A 454 -23.61 -3.10 -1.54
N ILE A 455 -22.36 -3.06 -2.04
CA ILE A 455 -21.47 -1.91 -1.89
C ILE A 455 -22.04 -0.69 -2.63
N VAL A 456 -22.54 -0.87 -3.86
CA VAL A 456 -23.16 0.20 -4.65
C VAL A 456 -24.38 0.79 -3.93
N LEU A 457 -25.24 -0.07 -3.39
CA LEU A 457 -26.49 0.34 -2.75
C LEU A 457 -26.32 0.73 -1.27
N TYR A 458 -25.15 0.51 -0.68
CA TYR A 458 -24.92 0.75 0.75
C TYR A 458 -25.30 2.14 1.24
N PRO A 459 -25.02 3.26 0.51
CA PRO A 459 -25.43 4.60 0.95
C PRO A 459 -26.93 4.80 1.05
N LEU A 460 -27.73 4.00 0.32
CA LEU A 460 -29.20 4.05 0.31
C LEU A 460 -29.83 3.27 1.45
N LEU A 461 -29.04 2.43 2.15
CA LEU A 461 -29.54 1.63 3.27
C LEU A 461 -29.87 2.52 4.48
N PRO A 462 -30.97 2.21 5.24
CA PRO A 462 -31.38 2.96 6.42
C PRO A 462 -30.26 3.07 7.47
N ALA A 463 -30.14 4.23 8.10
CA ALA A 463 -29.09 4.55 9.08
C ALA A 463 -29.01 3.57 10.28
N LYS A 464 -30.11 2.89 10.65
CA LYS A 464 -30.16 1.85 11.69
C LYS A 464 -29.25 0.64 11.41
N ARG A 465 -28.85 0.40 10.14
CA ARG A 465 -27.88 -0.64 9.76
C ARG A 465 -26.43 -0.15 9.71
N LYS A 466 -26.21 1.15 9.77
CA LYS A 466 -24.87 1.74 9.90
C LYS A 466 -24.47 1.65 11.37
N GLN A 467 -23.92 0.52 11.78
CA GLN A 467 -23.39 0.37 13.14
C GLN A 467 -22.32 1.43 13.38
N GLU A 468 -22.52 2.27 14.41
CA GLU A 468 -21.43 3.07 14.98
C GLU A 468 -20.35 2.09 15.44
N ARG A 469 -19.27 2.03 14.69
CA ARG A 469 -18.12 1.23 15.09
C ARG A 469 -17.24 2.07 15.99
N THR A 470 -17.03 1.54 17.18
CA THR A 470 -16.10 2.03 18.19
C THR A 470 -14.73 2.32 17.58
N ALA A 471 -14.15 3.43 18.00
CA ALA A 471 -12.75 3.79 17.76
C ALA A 471 -11.79 2.60 17.96
N LEU A 472 -10.63 2.63 17.32
CA LEU A 472 -9.56 1.62 17.41
C LEU A 472 -9.27 1.14 18.83
N HIS A 473 -9.48 2.03 19.79
CA HIS A 473 -9.41 1.77 21.23
C HIS A 473 -10.67 2.30 21.89
N GLY A 474 -11.14 1.68 22.96
CA GLY A 474 -12.30 2.14 23.73
C GLY A 474 -12.07 3.54 24.31
N ALA A 475 -13.09 4.16 24.87
CA ALA A 475 -12.94 5.40 25.61
C ALA A 475 -11.97 5.21 26.80
N ALA A 476 -11.25 6.27 27.15
CA ALA A 476 -10.41 6.25 28.35
C ALA A 476 -11.23 5.87 29.59
N VAL A 477 -10.68 4.99 30.42
CA VAL A 477 -11.36 4.52 31.63
C VAL A 477 -11.21 5.59 32.73
N GLU A 478 -12.32 5.89 33.39
CA GLU A 478 -12.31 6.79 34.55
C GLU A 478 -11.55 6.14 35.70
N LEU A 479 -10.59 6.84 36.26
CA LEU A 479 -9.63 6.29 37.20
C LEU A 479 -9.96 6.71 38.63
N ASP A 480 -10.01 5.76 39.55
CA ASP A 480 -10.25 5.97 41.00
C ASP A 480 -8.94 5.76 41.79
N TRP A 481 -8.61 6.65 42.75
CA TRP A 481 -7.24 6.84 43.26
C TRP A 481 -7.07 6.63 44.75
N THR A 482 -6.00 5.92 45.14
CA THR A 482 -5.53 5.87 46.54
C THR A 482 -4.00 6.00 46.59
N LYS A 483 -3.45 6.83 47.50
CA LYS A 483 -2.01 7.14 47.61
C LYS A 483 -1.22 6.16 48.50
N SER A 484 0.02 5.89 48.15
CA SER A 484 1.07 5.49 49.09
C SER A 484 2.52 5.60 48.52
N ALA A 485 3.46 5.98 49.35
CA ALA A 485 4.93 5.87 49.53
C ALA A 485 5.99 6.14 48.38
N PRO A 486 7.29 6.47 48.67
CA PRO A 486 8.04 7.44 47.88
C PRO A 486 9.02 6.90 46.82
N ILE A 487 8.69 7.11 45.56
CA ILE A 487 9.61 7.02 44.42
C ILE A 487 9.42 8.29 43.59
N ASP A 488 10.48 9.01 43.25
CA ASP A 488 10.38 10.35 42.69
C ASP A 488 9.94 10.37 41.22
N ARG A 489 10.18 9.30 40.43
CA ARG A 489 9.80 9.17 39.03
C ARG A 489 9.34 7.77 38.72
N ILE A 490 8.09 7.62 38.32
CA ILE A 490 7.49 6.33 37.97
C ILE A 490 7.04 6.37 36.51
N ALA A 491 7.62 5.50 35.68
CA ALA A 491 7.17 5.27 34.30
C ALA A 491 6.06 4.24 34.30
N VAL A 492 4.97 4.51 33.55
CA VAL A 492 3.80 3.64 33.42
C VAL A 492 3.51 3.41 31.96
N ALA A 493 3.69 2.18 31.49
CA ALA A 493 3.43 1.83 30.09
C ALA A 493 1.95 1.45 29.91
N VAL A 494 1.16 2.33 29.31
CA VAL A 494 -0.28 2.17 29.06
C VAL A 494 -0.56 1.73 27.62
N ASP A 495 -1.61 0.93 27.42
CA ASP A 495 -2.01 0.39 26.12
C ASP A 495 -3.50 0.67 25.78
N PHE A 496 -4.14 1.52 26.55
CA PHE A 496 -5.55 1.93 26.43
C PHE A 496 -6.55 0.78 26.53
N THR A 497 -6.20 -0.26 27.29
CA THR A 497 -7.11 -1.34 27.63
C THR A 497 -7.83 -1.05 28.97
N SER A 498 -8.86 -1.86 29.27
CA SER A 498 -9.51 -1.81 30.58
C SER A 498 -8.58 -2.04 31.77
N GLY A 499 -7.36 -2.49 31.51
CA GLY A 499 -6.30 -2.73 32.47
C GLY A 499 -5.57 -1.51 32.96
N ASP A 500 -5.55 -0.46 32.19
CA ASP A 500 -4.78 0.75 32.50
C ASP A 500 -5.15 1.35 33.86
N ALA A 501 -6.42 1.25 34.24
CA ALA A 501 -6.86 1.71 35.56
C ALA A 501 -6.15 0.99 36.70
N ASN A 502 -5.98 -0.33 36.60
CA ASN A 502 -5.27 -1.12 37.62
C ASN A 502 -3.76 -0.85 37.58
N LEU A 503 -3.24 -0.67 36.40
CA LEU A 503 -1.83 -0.34 36.18
C LEU A 503 -1.45 0.99 36.80
N ILE A 504 -2.24 2.03 36.55
CA ILE A 504 -2.03 3.37 37.10
C ILE A 504 -2.26 3.37 38.62
N LYS A 505 -3.28 2.64 39.13
CA LYS A 505 -3.48 2.45 40.58
C LYS A 505 -2.25 1.83 41.23
N ALA A 506 -1.64 0.81 40.63
CA ALA A 506 -0.45 0.18 41.16
C ALA A 506 0.75 1.15 41.17
N ALA A 507 0.88 2.00 40.16
CA ALA A 507 1.92 3.03 40.10
C ALA A 507 1.72 4.09 41.19
N ILE A 508 0.49 4.56 41.38
CA ILE A 508 0.13 5.52 42.41
C ILE A 508 0.37 4.97 43.82
N ALA A 509 0.10 3.67 44.04
CA ALA A 509 0.39 3.01 45.30
C ALA A 509 1.88 3.05 45.71
N GLN A 510 2.76 3.31 44.76
CA GLN A 510 4.20 3.47 44.96
C GLN A 510 4.64 4.94 45.01
N ALA A 511 3.74 5.90 44.75
CA ALA A 511 4.06 7.30 44.63
C ALA A 511 3.96 8.07 45.97
N ASN A 512 4.73 9.15 46.09
CA ASN A 512 4.63 10.15 47.18
C ASN A 512 4.21 11.51 46.60
N GLU A 513 4.09 12.53 47.46
CA GLU A 513 3.68 13.90 47.08
C GLU A 513 4.59 14.57 46.04
N ASN A 514 5.84 14.13 45.94
CA ASN A 514 6.83 14.68 45.02
C ASN A 514 7.02 13.85 43.76
N THR A 515 6.42 12.66 43.68
CA THR A 515 6.61 11.73 42.58
C THR A 515 6.04 12.26 41.28
N VAL A 516 6.81 12.16 40.18
CA VAL A 516 6.39 12.44 38.82
C VAL A 516 5.98 11.12 38.15
N LEU A 517 4.75 11.03 37.72
CA LEU A 517 4.26 9.90 36.90
C LEU A 517 4.51 10.16 35.42
N ILE A 518 5.20 9.26 34.74
CA ILE A 518 5.53 9.37 33.33
C ILE A 518 4.67 8.32 32.58
N LEU A 519 3.59 8.77 31.95
CA LEU A 519 2.74 7.90 31.15
C LEU A 519 3.38 7.66 29.79
N ILE A 520 3.68 6.41 29.48
CA ILE A 520 4.30 6.00 28.22
C ILE A 520 3.28 5.23 27.41
N HIS A 521 3.07 5.64 26.16
CA HIS A 521 2.37 4.85 25.16
C HIS A 521 3.22 4.73 23.90
N VAL A 522 3.22 3.57 23.25
CA VAL A 522 3.98 3.32 22.02
C VAL A 522 3.01 3.05 20.87
N ILE A 523 3.03 3.95 19.91
CA ILE A 523 2.23 3.89 18.70
C ILE A 523 2.91 2.97 17.70
N GLU A 524 2.20 1.94 17.25
CA GLU A 524 2.73 0.92 16.35
C GLU A 524 2.10 0.94 14.96
N SER A 525 1.35 2.00 14.60
CA SER A 525 0.83 2.14 13.24
C SER A 525 1.97 2.13 12.22
N VAL A 526 1.69 1.65 11.02
CA VAL A 526 2.69 1.67 9.93
C VAL A 526 3.16 3.08 9.67
N THR A 527 2.24 4.03 9.65
CA THR A 527 2.52 5.44 9.43
C THR A 527 3.42 6.00 10.53
N ALA A 528 3.09 5.77 11.81
CA ALA A 528 3.91 6.19 12.95
C ALA A 528 5.27 5.49 12.98
N SER A 529 5.36 4.25 12.51
CA SER A 529 6.63 3.53 12.46
C SER A 529 7.63 4.10 11.44
N TYR A 530 7.14 4.80 10.41
CA TYR A 530 7.98 5.45 9.40
C TYR A 530 8.21 6.94 9.67
N PHE A 531 7.21 7.64 10.22
CA PHE A 531 7.19 9.10 10.34
C PHE A 531 7.32 9.61 11.78
N GLN A 532 7.25 8.72 12.77
CA GLN A 532 7.45 8.99 14.19
C GLN A 532 6.66 10.24 14.68
N GLU A 533 7.29 11.18 15.37
CA GLU A 533 6.63 12.37 15.93
C GLU A 533 5.91 13.25 14.89
N SER A 534 6.25 13.08 13.62
CA SER A 534 5.60 13.80 12.53
C SER A 534 4.44 13.05 11.88
N SER A 535 4.13 11.84 12.35
CA SER A 535 2.93 11.13 11.95
C SER A 535 1.69 11.85 12.48
N ASP A 536 0.84 12.29 11.57
CA ASP A 536 -0.46 12.93 11.87
C ASP A 536 -1.61 12.00 11.49
N ASP A 537 -1.39 10.67 11.61
CA ASP A 537 -2.43 9.69 11.40
C ASP A 537 -3.48 9.71 12.51
N GLU A 538 -4.62 9.11 12.27
CA GLU A 538 -5.74 9.09 13.22
C GLU A 538 -5.36 8.42 14.53
N GLU A 539 -4.58 7.35 14.47
CA GLU A 539 -4.16 6.60 15.64
C GLU A 539 -3.23 7.44 16.51
N SER A 540 -2.20 8.06 15.93
CA SER A 540 -1.26 8.93 16.65
C SER A 540 -1.98 10.07 17.37
N ARG A 541 -2.98 10.68 16.72
CA ARG A 541 -3.79 11.75 17.33
C ARG A 541 -4.67 11.25 18.46
N LYS A 542 -5.41 10.16 18.24
CA LYS A 542 -6.30 9.57 19.26
C LYS A 542 -5.54 9.05 20.47
N ASP A 543 -4.40 8.44 20.24
CA ASP A 543 -3.58 7.91 21.33
C ASP A 543 -2.93 9.03 22.15
N LYS A 544 -2.50 10.11 21.48
CA LYS A 544 -2.04 11.32 22.16
C LYS A 544 -3.15 11.98 22.99
N GLU A 545 -4.33 12.16 22.38
CA GLU A 545 -5.51 12.72 23.05
C GLU A 545 -5.91 11.89 24.28
N ARG A 546 -5.91 10.55 24.16
CA ARG A 546 -6.19 9.65 25.28
C ARG A 546 -5.15 9.75 26.38
N LEU A 547 -3.87 9.82 26.00
CA LEU A 547 -2.80 9.99 26.96
C LEU A 547 -2.91 11.34 27.69
N GLU A 548 -3.30 12.40 26.99
CA GLU A 548 -3.59 13.72 27.53
C GLU A 548 -4.81 13.69 28.48
N ILE A 549 -5.85 12.90 28.19
CA ILE A 549 -7.00 12.68 29.08
C ILE A 549 -6.53 12.01 30.38
N TYR A 550 -5.73 10.95 30.30
CA TYR A 550 -5.17 10.31 31.47
C TYR A 550 -4.30 11.29 32.28
N ALA A 551 -3.41 12.02 31.60
CA ALA A 551 -2.55 13.01 32.23
C ALA A 551 -3.35 14.12 32.89
N SER A 552 -4.38 14.66 32.24
CA SER A 552 -5.27 15.70 32.78
C SER A 552 -6.04 15.20 33.99
N SER A 553 -6.56 13.97 33.94
CA SER A 553 -7.26 13.33 35.07
C SER A 553 -6.35 13.15 36.28
N LEU A 554 -5.10 12.77 36.05
CA LEU A 554 -4.07 12.64 37.07
C LEU A 554 -3.68 14.00 37.66
N THR A 555 -3.46 14.99 36.82
CA THR A 555 -3.09 16.35 37.22
C THR A 555 -4.21 17.01 38.03
N ALA A 556 -5.47 16.79 37.66
CA ALA A 556 -6.64 17.27 38.42
C ALA A 556 -6.71 16.65 39.81
N LYS A 557 -6.06 15.50 40.03
CA LYS A 557 -5.93 14.84 41.34
C LYS A 557 -4.67 15.24 42.10
N GLY A 558 -3.89 16.20 41.58
CA GLY A 558 -2.70 16.75 42.24
C GLY A 558 -1.41 15.97 42.00
N TYR A 559 -1.40 14.99 41.04
CA TYR A 559 -0.16 14.30 40.68
C TYR A 559 0.63 15.10 39.64
N LYS A 560 1.95 15.06 39.74
CA LYS A 560 2.83 15.58 38.69
C LYS A 560 2.91 14.54 37.57
N VAL A 561 2.44 14.89 36.36
CA VAL A 561 2.36 13.96 35.25
C VAL A 561 3.14 14.47 34.03
N GLN A 562 3.90 13.59 33.44
CA GLN A 562 4.56 13.79 32.16
C GLN A 562 4.05 12.72 31.19
N ILE A 563 3.79 13.09 29.94
CA ILE A 563 3.43 12.15 28.89
C ILE A 563 4.63 11.92 27.95
N ALA A 564 4.80 10.68 27.49
CA ALA A 564 5.84 10.31 26.56
C ALA A 564 5.27 9.34 25.51
N LEU A 565 5.38 9.72 24.25
CA LEU A 565 5.00 8.87 23.11
C LEU A 565 6.23 8.21 22.52
N GLY A 566 6.15 6.91 22.32
CA GLY A 566 7.11 6.13 21.58
C GLY A 566 6.53 5.72 20.22
N TYR A 567 7.41 5.35 19.31
CA TYR A 567 7.02 5.00 17.94
C TYR A 567 7.76 3.74 17.49
N LYS A 568 7.10 2.88 16.70
CA LYS A 568 7.70 1.74 16.00
C LYS A 568 7.81 0.44 16.80
N ASN A 569 8.68 0.34 17.79
CA ASN A 569 8.93 -0.92 18.50
C ASN A 569 8.79 -0.71 20.02
N ARG A 570 7.76 -1.33 20.60
CA ARG A 570 7.42 -1.19 22.03
C ARG A 570 8.63 -1.34 22.94
N VAL A 571 9.37 -2.43 22.77
CA VAL A 571 10.51 -2.74 23.64
C VAL A 571 11.57 -1.65 23.59
N LYS A 572 11.98 -1.25 22.37
CA LYS A 572 13.03 -0.25 22.19
C LYS A 572 12.60 1.13 22.67
N GLU A 573 11.37 1.50 22.40
CA GLU A 573 10.84 2.81 22.76
C GLU A 573 10.60 2.94 24.26
N ILE A 574 10.04 1.93 24.92
CA ILE A 574 9.90 1.92 26.38
C ILE A 574 11.28 2.05 27.03
N VAL A 575 12.26 1.27 26.62
CA VAL A 575 13.63 1.33 27.15
C VAL A 575 14.26 2.70 26.91
N ARG A 576 14.09 3.28 25.73
CA ARG A 576 14.59 4.62 25.37
C ARG A 576 13.97 5.70 26.27
N ILE A 577 12.64 5.73 26.37
CA ILE A 577 11.90 6.74 27.13
C ILE A 577 12.23 6.64 28.61
N VAL A 578 12.24 5.44 29.16
CA VAL A 578 12.58 5.20 30.58
C VAL A 578 14.00 5.65 30.88
N GLY A 579 14.97 5.41 29.98
CA GLY A 579 16.33 5.89 30.13
C GLY A 579 16.48 7.42 30.01
N GLN A 580 15.69 8.07 29.14
CA GLN A 580 15.71 9.51 28.95
C GLN A 580 15.01 10.28 30.05
N THR A 581 14.01 9.68 30.68
CA THR A 581 13.22 10.30 31.75
C THR A 581 13.80 10.02 33.14
N ASP A 582 14.86 9.23 33.21
CA ASP A 582 15.51 8.83 34.48
C ASP A 582 14.49 8.26 35.48
N ALA A 583 13.63 7.36 35.00
CA ALA A 583 12.58 6.77 35.81
C ALA A 583 13.15 5.78 36.83
N HIS A 584 12.64 5.84 38.07
CA HIS A 584 13.08 4.99 39.18
C HIS A 584 12.29 3.68 39.28
N LEU A 585 11.09 3.64 38.71
CA LEU A 585 10.22 2.47 38.65
C LEU A 585 9.51 2.46 37.31
N LEU A 586 9.46 1.28 36.65
CA LEU A 586 8.63 1.03 35.51
C LEU A 586 7.47 0.11 35.87
N VAL A 587 6.25 0.53 35.57
CA VAL A 587 5.02 -0.27 35.78
C VAL A 587 4.48 -0.73 34.43
N MET A 588 4.27 -2.04 34.26
CA MET A 588 3.79 -2.65 33.03
C MET A 588 2.67 -3.65 33.28
N GLY A 589 1.70 -3.72 32.36
CA GLY A 589 0.61 -4.67 32.41
C GLY A 589 0.97 -6.01 31.76
N ALA A 590 0.67 -7.13 32.44
CA ALA A 590 0.78 -8.47 31.87
C ALA A 590 -0.58 -8.93 31.34
N HIS A 591 -0.68 -9.13 30.02
CA HIS A 591 -1.84 -9.76 29.40
C HIS A 591 -1.63 -11.28 29.32
N ARG A 592 -2.61 -12.05 29.77
CA ARG A 592 -2.61 -13.50 29.53
C ARG A 592 -3.13 -13.76 28.10
N HIS A 593 -2.25 -13.87 27.16
CA HIS A 593 -2.56 -14.51 25.89
C HIS A 593 -2.21 -16.00 26.03
N GLN A 594 -3.15 -16.89 25.76
CA GLN A 594 -2.88 -18.32 25.66
C GLN A 594 -2.90 -18.71 24.18
N GLY A 595 -1.76 -19.19 23.65
CA GLY A 595 -1.71 -19.80 22.34
C GLY A 595 -0.70 -19.20 21.36
N TRP A 596 -0.86 -19.52 20.10
CA TRP A 596 0.04 -19.16 18.98
C TRP A 596 0.33 -17.67 18.82
N LYS A 597 -0.50 -16.80 19.39
CA LYS A 597 -0.31 -15.33 19.33
C LYS A 597 0.95 -14.88 20.06
N ASP A 598 1.29 -15.49 21.19
CA ASP A 598 2.49 -15.13 21.98
C ASP A 598 3.78 -15.48 21.24
N TYR A 599 3.75 -16.56 20.46
CA TYR A 599 4.88 -16.99 19.65
C TYR A 599 5.19 -16.00 18.50
N PHE A 600 4.15 -15.41 17.90
CA PHE A 600 4.31 -14.48 16.77
C PHE A 600 4.48 -13.02 17.17
N PHE A 601 3.95 -12.57 18.32
CA PHE A 601 3.97 -11.17 18.71
C PHE A 601 5.02 -10.83 19.79
N GLY A 602 5.63 -11.82 20.40
CA GLY A 602 6.71 -11.71 21.40
C GLY A 602 6.26 -11.13 22.74
N GLU A 603 6.90 -11.53 23.84
CA GLU A 603 6.64 -10.99 25.18
C GLU A 603 7.36 -9.64 25.37
N THR A 604 6.59 -8.54 25.28
CA THR A 604 7.13 -7.18 25.50
C THR A 604 7.76 -7.05 26.89
N ILE A 605 7.10 -7.59 27.92
CA ILE A 605 7.54 -7.52 29.32
C ILE A 605 8.89 -8.19 29.49
N GLU A 606 9.04 -9.42 29.03
CA GLU A 606 10.27 -10.20 29.11
C GLU A 606 11.43 -9.47 28.43
N SER A 607 11.18 -8.96 27.24
CA SER A 607 12.17 -8.22 26.46
C SER A 607 12.55 -6.87 27.08
N VAL A 608 11.63 -6.16 27.74
CA VAL A 608 11.88 -4.87 28.40
C VAL A 608 12.64 -5.08 29.70
N ARG A 609 12.21 -6.01 30.57
CA ARG A 609 12.84 -6.25 31.87
C ARG A 609 14.32 -6.60 31.76
N HIS A 610 14.73 -7.25 30.67
CA HIS A 610 16.14 -7.57 30.40
C HIS A 610 16.98 -6.38 29.92
N LYS A 611 16.34 -5.25 29.56
CA LYS A 611 17.02 -4.09 28.98
C LYS A 611 16.97 -2.85 29.85
N VAL A 612 16.15 -2.83 30.88
CA VAL A 612 16.06 -1.73 31.84
C VAL A 612 16.82 -2.05 33.11
N HIS A 613 17.40 -1.03 33.77
CA HIS A 613 18.22 -1.17 34.96
C HIS A 613 17.49 -0.78 36.25
N MET A 614 16.18 -0.47 36.18
CA MET A 614 15.35 -0.14 37.34
C MET A 614 14.34 -1.24 37.63
N PRO A 615 13.72 -1.24 38.82
CA PRO A 615 12.61 -2.14 39.14
C PRO A 615 11.46 -2.04 38.17
N VAL A 616 10.91 -3.19 37.79
CA VAL A 616 9.72 -3.29 36.93
C VAL A 616 8.59 -3.94 37.72
N LEU A 617 7.53 -3.19 37.94
CA LEU A 617 6.31 -3.71 38.57
C LEU A 617 5.39 -4.27 37.45
N ILE A 618 5.16 -5.56 37.48
CA ILE A 618 4.28 -6.23 36.56
C ILE A 618 2.92 -6.39 37.23
N VAL A 619 1.89 -5.81 36.61
CA VAL A 619 0.53 -5.88 37.12
C VAL A 619 -0.26 -6.87 36.25
N HIS A 620 -0.70 -7.98 36.86
CA HIS A 620 -1.51 -8.97 36.17
C HIS A 620 -2.99 -8.54 36.14
N HIS A 621 -3.64 -8.74 34.99
CA HIS A 621 -5.09 -8.71 34.91
C HIS A 621 -5.66 -10.01 35.46
N SER A 622 -6.47 -9.94 36.51
CA SER A 622 -7.46 -10.98 36.80
C SER A 622 -8.60 -10.80 35.80
N SER A 623 -8.78 -11.80 34.93
CA SER A 623 -9.87 -11.91 33.98
C SER A 623 -11.23 -11.78 34.67
#